data_540993ddcc66fc53f9ccaa42fa69bec6
#
_entry.id   540993ddcc66fc53f9ccaa42fa69bec6
#
_cell.length_a   1.000
_cell.length_b   1.000
_cell.length_c   1.000
_cell.angle_alpha   90.00
_cell.angle_beta   90.00
_cell.angle_gamma   90.00
#
_symmetry.space_group_name_H-M   'P 1'
#
loop_
_entity.id
_entity.type
_entity.pdbx_description
1 polymer ?
#
loop_
_entity_poly.entity_id
_entity_poly.type
_entity_poly.pdbx_seq_one_letter_code
_entity_poly.pdbx_strand_id
1 'polypeptide(L)'
;MRLQHLQGRARKGYATFGGVWEKGEVTSLDFNLQDDKGNVIPVQSRVMAWWPDKSIKWSAHTADAELMTDEVTLSYGSQRADFEAGEINLHQAKIGANVVKNAIHIEKAEDCYQIATGKLTLELPKGESDFLARKLMRNGNEIASKVYPVFVWETREESGYSKRIENEEFQGKITSVELEEQGPLQAVICFKGNHIPKQPDMPRMPFVIRMYLWADSDELRFQHTFLYDGKEERDYLKGMGIRFDMSLSEKNYDRHIQFGTDKQHFHEAAVMLASNSPKLAPEIFKKQLAGEFAEYDADSLVEQVVPDIPLWNDYSICQDSAYHYVIRKRTQEGCCDLTCLEGTHGQGTMAIHSKCGGLLLGIRDFWQKYPSGLEVRGLGEAKTTATIWFYSPQAQGFDFRHYSKKSYPRTCYEGFDYVGATAYGIGVTS
;
A
#
# COMPACT_ATOMS: atom_id res chain seq x y z
N MET A 1 -4.56 31.05 8.56
CA MET A 1 -5.61 30.01 8.28
C MET A 1 -5.88 29.24 9.56
N ARG A 2 -7.15 29.04 9.93
CA ARG A 2 -7.54 28.19 11.07
C ARG A 2 -8.02 26.84 10.56
N LEU A 3 -7.61 25.79 11.24
CA LEU A 3 -8.01 24.41 10.98
C LEU A 3 -8.70 23.86 12.21
N GLN A 4 -9.79 23.14 12.02
CA GLN A 4 -10.53 22.49 13.10
C GLN A 4 -10.51 20.98 12.91
N HIS A 5 -10.33 20.25 14.01
CA HIS A 5 -10.40 18.80 14.01
C HIS A 5 -11.84 18.34 13.86
N LEU A 6 -12.07 17.39 12.92
CA LEU A 6 -13.39 16.75 12.77
C LEU A 6 -13.62 15.81 13.95
N GLN A 7 -14.70 16.07 14.71
CA GLN A 7 -15.08 15.24 15.85
C GLN A 7 -15.25 13.77 15.48
N GLY A 8 -14.84 12.88 16.37
CA GLY A 8 -14.99 11.42 16.21
C GLY A 8 -13.87 10.72 15.44
N ARG A 9 -12.82 11.42 14.99
CA ARG A 9 -11.63 10.80 14.38
C ARG A 9 -10.46 10.79 15.35
N ALA A 10 -9.75 9.67 15.43
CA ALA A 10 -8.52 9.58 16.21
C ALA A 10 -7.42 10.45 15.58
N ARG A 11 -6.65 11.16 16.42
CA ARG A 11 -5.45 11.88 16.02
C ARG A 11 -4.27 10.93 16.11
N LYS A 12 -3.94 10.25 15.02
CA LYS A 12 -2.77 9.37 14.93
C LYS A 12 -2.01 9.64 13.64
N GLY A 13 -0.69 9.56 13.74
CA GLY A 13 0.21 9.72 12.61
C GLY A 13 0.24 11.15 12.08
N TYR A 14 0.49 11.29 10.80
CA TYR A 14 0.69 12.57 10.15
C TYR A 14 -0.55 13.05 9.40
N ALA A 15 -0.88 14.33 9.59
CA ALA A 15 -1.93 15.00 8.83
C ALA A 15 -1.33 15.86 7.74
N THR A 16 -1.87 15.75 6.52
CA THR A 16 -1.53 16.64 5.40
C THR A 16 -2.77 17.44 5.02
N PHE A 17 -2.61 18.76 4.92
CA PHE A 17 -3.68 19.68 4.57
C PHE A 17 -3.19 20.74 3.58
N GLY A 18 -4.11 21.37 2.85
CA GLY A 18 -3.81 22.38 1.83
C GLY A 18 -4.08 23.81 2.29
N GLY A 19 -3.28 24.75 1.80
CA GLY A 19 -3.51 26.20 1.88
C GLY A 19 -3.78 26.78 0.49
N VAL A 20 -4.76 27.70 0.41
CA VAL A 20 -5.07 28.47 -0.79
C VAL A 20 -4.83 29.95 -0.47
N TRP A 21 -4.07 30.65 -1.31
CA TRP A 21 -3.60 32.00 -1.06
C TRP A 21 -3.96 32.93 -2.21
N GLU A 22 -4.23 34.19 -1.86
CA GLU A 22 -4.47 35.22 -2.87
C GLU A 22 -3.17 35.57 -3.62
N LYS A 23 -3.32 36.14 -4.81
CA LYS A 23 -2.19 36.59 -5.61
C LYS A 23 -1.39 37.67 -4.87
N GLY A 24 -0.08 37.46 -4.73
CA GLY A 24 0.82 38.38 -4.02
C GLY A 24 0.81 38.26 -2.51
N GLU A 25 -0.05 37.40 -1.91
CA GLU A 25 -0.22 37.27 -0.46
C GLU A 25 0.96 36.54 0.20
N VAL A 26 1.36 35.40 -0.35
CA VAL A 26 2.42 34.53 0.22
C VAL A 26 3.52 34.34 -0.81
N THR A 27 4.75 34.74 -0.43
CA THR A 27 5.93 34.70 -1.32
C THR A 27 7.04 33.79 -0.80
N SER A 28 6.89 33.20 0.41
CA SER A 28 7.88 32.29 1.00
C SER A 28 7.22 31.08 1.63
N LEU A 29 8.01 30.02 1.87
CA LEU A 29 7.57 28.81 2.60
C LEU A 29 7.73 28.94 4.13
N ASP A 30 7.86 30.14 4.66
CA ASP A 30 8.02 30.38 6.09
C ASP A 30 6.66 30.32 6.80
N PHE A 31 6.16 29.12 6.96
CA PHE A 31 4.91 28.84 7.65
C PHE A 31 5.17 28.39 9.10
N ASN A 32 4.30 28.85 10.00
CA ASN A 32 4.29 28.46 11.40
C ASN A 32 2.92 27.90 11.75
N LEU A 33 2.91 26.72 12.36
CA LEU A 33 1.70 26.09 12.89
C LEU A 33 1.69 26.19 14.41
N GLN A 34 0.60 26.64 14.99
CA GLN A 34 0.43 26.79 16.44
C GLN A 34 -0.89 26.19 16.88
N ASP A 35 -0.89 25.60 18.08
CA ASP A 35 -2.10 25.16 18.74
C ASP A 35 -2.89 26.34 19.34
N ASP A 36 -4.05 26.06 19.93
CA ASP A 36 -4.92 27.03 20.61
C ASP A 36 -4.28 27.66 21.86
N LYS A 37 -3.19 27.09 22.39
CA LYS A 37 -2.41 27.58 23.52
C LYS A 37 -1.18 28.40 23.10
N GLY A 38 -0.92 28.48 21.78
CA GLY A 38 0.24 29.18 21.22
C GLY A 38 1.51 28.31 21.16
N ASN A 39 1.44 27.02 21.46
CA ASN A 39 2.59 26.14 21.28
C ASN A 39 2.87 25.91 19.79
N VAL A 40 4.14 25.99 19.40
CA VAL A 40 4.55 25.81 18.02
C VAL A 40 4.64 24.31 17.69
N ILE A 41 3.96 23.89 16.62
CA ILE A 41 3.94 22.53 16.10
C ILE A 41 4.85 22.49 14.87
N PRO A 42 5.80 21.52 14.77
CA PRO A 42 6.61 21.35 13.57
C PRO A 42 5.72 21.11 12.35
N VAL A 43 5.93 21.89 11.30
CA VAL A 43 5.19 21.80 10.05
C VAL A 43 6.14 21.80 8.88
N GLN A 44 6.02 20.82 8.00
CA GLN A 44 6.71 20.76 6.73
C GLN A 44 5.80 21.28 5.63
N SER A 45 6.28 22.26 4.86
CA SER A 45 5.47 22.94 3.84
C SER A 45 6.12 22.83 2.47
N ARG A 46 5.30 22.68 1.43
CA ARG A 46 5.74 22.68 0.03
C ARG A 46 4.76 23.46 -0.85
N VAL A 47 5.27 24.02 -1.95
CA VAL A 47 4.43 24.67 -2.96
C VAL A 47 3.78 23.62 -3.85
N MET A 48 2.49 23.77 -4.11
CA MET A 48 1.73 22.93 -5.04
C MET A 48 1.43 23.65 -6.36
N ALA A 49 1.28 24.99 -6.31
CA ALA A 49 1.08 25.80 -7.50
C ALA A 49 1.49 27.25 -7.24
N TRP A 50 1.84 27.95 -8.32
CA TRP A 50 2.25 29.36 -8.34
C TRP A 50 1.24 30.21 -9.09
N TRP A 51 1.13 31.48 -8.66
CA TRP A 51 0.56 32.53 -9.48
C TRP A 51 1.57 33.00 -10.56
N PRO A 52 1.13 33.67 -11.64
CA PRO A 52 2.04 34.20 -12.66
C PRO A 52 3.12 35.16 -12.14
N ASP A 53 2.86 35.85 -11.02
CA ASP A 53 3.81 36.75 -10.35
C ASP A 53 4.77 36.00 -9.40
N LYS A 54 4.76 34.66 -9.42
CA LYS A 54 5.54 33.77 -8.58
C LYS A 54 5.22 33.80 -7.10
N SER A 55 4.11 34.40 -6.69
CA SER A 55 3.54 34.19 -5.36
C SER A 55 2.93 32.78 -5.28
N ILE A 56 2.87 32.22 -4.07
CA ILE A 56 2.30 30.87 -3.84
C ILE A 56 0.79 30.94 -4.03
N LYS A 57 0.26 30.08 -4.90
CA LYS A 57 -1.17 29.91 -5.12
C LYS A 57 -1.72 28.82 -4.19
N TRP A 58 -1.06 27.68 -4.18
CA TRP A 58 -1.42 26.54 -3.34
C TRP A 58 -0.19 25.99 -2.64
N SER A 59 -0.36 25.67 -1.37
CA SER A 59 0.64 24.98 -0.56
C SER A 59 0.07 23.73 0.07
N ALA A 60 0.93 22.75 0.36
CA ALA A 60 0.61 21.59 1.18
C ALA A 60 1.46 21.61 2.44
N HIS A 61 0.87 21.21 3.55
CA HIS A 61 1.45 21.24 4.88
C HIS A 61 1.29 19.88 5.54
N THR A 62 2.36 19.34 6.09
CA THR A 62 2.37 18.07 6.83
C THR A 62 2.83 18.33 8.26
N ALA A 63 2.08 17.85 9.23
CA ALA A 63 2.41 17.92 10.64
C ALA A 63 1.95 16.67 11.38
N ASP A 64 2.57 16.39 12.53
CA ASP A 64 2.14 15.31 13.41
C ASP A 64 0.77 15.62 14.02
N ALA A 65 -0.22 14.78 13.71
CA ALA A 65 -1.59 14.96 14.17
C ALA A 65 -1.74 14.76 15.70
N GLU A 66 -0.84 14.04 16.34
CA GLU A 66 -0.86 13.82 17.79
C GLU A 66 -0.47 15.09 18.56
N LEU A 67 0.30 15.97 17.93
CA LEU A 67 0.67 17.27 18.49
C LEU A 67 -0.39 18.36 18.27
N MET A 68 -1.39 18.11 17.40
CA MET A 68 -2.44 19.07 17.09
C MET A 68 -3.54 19.05 18.15
N THR A 69 -4.05 20.22 18.52
CA THR A 69 -5.27 20.40 19.33
C THR A 69 -6.52 20.45 18.44
N ASP A 70 -7.70 20.72 19.02
CA ASP A 70 -8.95 20.81 18.24
C ASP A 70 -8.95 21.98 17.27
N GLU A 71 -8.24 23.05 17.60
CA GLU A 71 -7.99 24.19 16.72
C GLU A 71 -6.49 24.41 16.58
N VAL A 72 -6.02 24.55 15.35
CA VAL A 72 -4.66 24.97 15.05
C VAL A 72 -4.67 26.13 14.07
N THR A 73 -3.70 27.03 14.20
CA THR A 73 -3.56 28.19 13.34
C THR A 73 -2.28 28.10 12.52
N LEU A 74 -2.42 28.12 11.19
CA LEU A 74 -1.31 28.28 10.27
C LEU A 74 -1.13 29.77 9.96
N SER A 75 0.05 30.30 10.23
CA SER A 75 0.48 31.66 9.89
C SER A 75 1.70 31.61 8.96
N TYR A 76 1.96 32.70 8.26
CA TYR A 76 3.11 32.86 7.37
C TYR A 76 3.83 34.18 7.65
N GLY A 77 5.15 34.22 7.41
CA GLY A 77 5.96 35.42 7.56
C GLY A 77 5.66 36.46 6.48
N SER A 78 5.60 37.74 6.87
CA SER A 78 5.31 38.88 5.97
C SER A 78 6.55 39.44 5.26
N GLN A 79 7.72 38.82 5.36
CA GLN A 79 8.93 39.31 4.71
C GLN A 79 8.95 38.94 3.23
N ARG A 80 8.95 39.98 2.39
CA ARG A 80 9.35 39.90 1.00
C ARG A 80 10.82 39.49 0.97
N ALA A 81 11.12 38.21 0.86
CA ALA A 81 12.43 37.79 0.46
C ALA A 81 12.58 38.17 -1.02
N ASP A 82 13.64 38.88 -1.39
CA ASP A 82 14.02 39.06 -2.78
C ASP A 82 14.34 37.66 -3.35
N PHE A 83 13.35 37.08 -4.02
CA PHE A 83 13.50 35.81 -4.70
C PHE A 83 14.28 36.05 -5.97
N GLU A 84 15.55 35.66 -6.02
CA GLU A 84 16.19 35.38 -7.28
C GLU A 84 15.43 34.23 -7.96
N ALA A 85 14.84 34.55 -9.10
CA ALA A 85 13.98 33.67 -9.87
C ALA A 85 14.79 32.56 -10.53
N GLY A 86 15.11 31.51 -9.82
CA GLY A 86 15.90 30.41 -10.39
C GLY A 86 15.92 29.10 -9.63
N GLU A 87 15.75 29.09 -8.32
CA GLU A 87 16.16 27.93 -7.53
C GLU A 87 15.17 27.43 -6.46
N ILE A 88 13.90 27.71 -6.54
CA ILE A 88 12.98 26.94 -5.72
C ILE A 88 12.66 25.65 -6.46
N ASN A 89 13.45 24.65 -6.16
CA ASN A 89 13.13 23.28 -6.48
C ASN A 89 11.77 22.95 -5.86
N LEU A 90 10.76 22.61 -6.66
CA LEU A 90 9.41 22.19 -6.20
C LEU A 90 9.46 21.06 -5.17
N HIS A 91 10.63 20.44 -5.01
CA HIS A 91 10.93 19.30 -4.16
C HIS A 91 11.56 19.67 -2.80
N GLN A 92 11.87 20.94 -2.52
CA GLN A 92 12.40 21.33 -1.22
C GLN A 92 11.28 21.74 -0.27
N ALA A 93 11.10 20.96 0.80
CA ALA A 93 10.22 21.29 1.91
C ALA A 93 11.02 22.05 2.98
N LYS A 94 10.51 23.20 3.43
CA LYS A 94 11.04 23.91 4.59
C LYS A 94 10.27 23.51 5.85
N ILE A 95 10.98 23.50 7.00
CA ILE A 95 10.39 23.37 8.32
C ILE A 95 10.39 24.70 9.02
N GLY A 96 9.28 24.99 9.70
CA GLY A 96 9.24 26.03 10.71
C GLY A 96 10.19 25.73 11.89
N ALA A 97 10.48 26.72 12.71
CA ALA A 97 11.61 26.89 13.63
C ALA A 97 11.95 25.79 14.66
N ASN A 98 11.34 24.60 14.65
CA ASN A 98 11.58 23.56 15.65
C ASN A 98 12.35 22.36 15.11
N VAL A 99 13.29 21.86 15.90
CA VAL A 99 14.03 20.63 15.63
C VAL A 99 13.09 19.42 15.67
N VAL A 100 13.00 18.68 14.60
CA VAL A 100 12.24 17.43 14.53
C VAL A 100 13.06 16.32 15.17
N LYS A 101 12.49 15.69 16.18
CA LYS A 101 13.08 14.49 16.77
C LYS A 101 12.92 13.33 15.78
N ASN A 102 14.01 12.59 15.54
CA ASN A 102 14.01 11.44 14.59
C ASN A 102 13.56 11.84 13.16
N ALA A 103 14.10 12.93 12.65
CA ALA A 103 13.87 13.39 11.28
C ALA A 103 14.18 12.29 10.24
N ILE A 104 13.51 12.35 9.09
CA ILE A 104 13.85 11.48 7.96
C ILE A 104 15.24 11.85 7.44
N HIS A 105 16.09 10.84 7.30
CA HIS A 105 17.40 10.95 6.68
C HIS A 105 17.41 10.21 5.36
N ILE A 106 17.87 10.88 4.29
CA ILE A 106 18.01 10.32 2.95
C ILE A 106 19.48 10.42 2.56
N GLU A 107 20.12 9.27 2.47
CA GLU A 107 21.51 9.17 1.99
C GLU A 107 21.51 8.67 0.54
N LYS A 108 22.32 9.34 -0.30
CA LYS A 108 22.51 8.99 -1.71
C LYS A 108 23.78 8.14 -1.85
N ALA A 109 23.64 6.82 -1.69
CA ALA A 109 24.72 5.88 -2.01
C ALA A 109 24.92 5.78 -3.55
N GLU A 110 25.87 5.01 -4.03
CA GLU A 110 26.21 4.94 -5.45
C GLU A 110 25.05 4.45 -6.32
N ASP A 111 24.38 3.37 -5.93
CA ASP A 111 23.34 2.67 -6.69
C ASP A 111 21.93 2.76 -6.06
N CYS A 112 21.80 3.29 -4.84
CA CYS A 112 20.55 3.34 -4.12
C CYS A 112 20.38 4.60 -3.27
N TYR A 113 19.13 4.86 -2.86
CA TYR A 113 18.80 5.75 -1.75
C TYR A 113 18.66 4.90 -0.49
N GLN A 114 19.36 5.26 0.57
CA GLN A 114 19.10 4.74 1.91
C GLN A 114 18.24 5.75 2.66
N ILE A 115 17.06 5.32 3.10
CA ILE A 115 16.12 6.18 3.81
C ILE A 115 15.89 5.62 5.19
N ALA A 116 16.06 6.47 6.21
CA ALA A 116 15.77 6.14 7.59
C ALA A 116 14.70 7.10 8.15
N THR A 117 13.62 6.54 8.73
CA THR A 117 12.55 7.31 9.36
C THR A 117 12.70 7.43 10.88
N GLY A 118 13.73 6.80 11.44
CA GLY A 118 13.89 6.60 12.89
C GLY A 118 13.42 5.22 13.35
N LYS A 119 12.38 4.64 12.74
CA LYS A 119 11.89 3.27 13.00
C LYS A 119 12.12 2.33 11.83
N LEU A 120 11.99 2.81 10.60
CA LEU A 120 12.24 2.05 9.39
C LEU A 120 13.54 2.46 8.74
N THR A 121 14.18 1.50 8.06
CA THR A 121 15.26 1.74 7.11
C THR A 121 14.95 1.00 5.82
N LEU A 122 15.09 1.69 4.70
CA LEU A 122 14.81 1.16 3.36
C LEU A 122 15.97 1.44 2.41
N GLU A 123 16.20 0.52 1.50
CA GLU A 123 17.04 0.72 0.33
C GLU A 123 16.15 0.82 -0.92
N LEU A 124 16.14 1.96 -1.59
CA LEU A 124 15.35 2.24 -2.79
C LEU A 124 16.26 2.39 -4.01
N PRO A 125 15.80 2.00 -5.21
CA PRO A 125 16.58 2.20 -6.43
C PRO A 125 16.70 3.68 -6.78
N LYS A 126 17.76 4.06 -7.47
CA LYS A 126 17.94 5.40 -8.04
C LYS A 126 17.48 5.53 -9.49
N GLY A 127 17.26 4.43 -10.15
CA GLY A 127 16.92 4.37 -11.56
C GLY A 127 16.18 3.08 -11.91
N GLU A 128 16.52 2.48 -13.06
CA GLU A 128 15.89 1.24 -13.50
C GLU A 128 16.02 0.12 -12.49
N SER A 129 14.89 -0.55 -12.20
CA SER A 129 14.84 -1.61 -11.20
C SER A 129 13.62 -2.51 -11.40
N ASP A 130 13.62 -3.70 -10.79
CA ASP A 130 12.49 -4.60 -10.67
C ASP A 130 11.88 -4.61 -9.24
N PHE A 131 12.22 -3.61 -8.43
CA PHE A 131 11.71 -3.45 -7.06
C PHE A 131 11.49 -1.97 -6.72
N LEU A 132 10.52 -1.69 -5.86
CA LEU A 132 10.27 -0.39 -5.21
C LEU A 132 11.22 -0.19 -4.02
N ALA A 133 11.46 -1.26 -3.27
CA ALA A 133 12.40 -1.29 -2.17
C ALA A 133 13.03 -2.69 -2.05
N ARG A 134 14.30 -2.71 -1.66
CA ARG A 134 14.98 -3.90 -1.13
C ARG A 134 15.35 -3.63 0.33
N LYS A 135 15.37 -4.68 1.16
CA LYS A 135 15.67 -4.58 2.61
C LYS A 135 14.82 -3.54 3.34
N LEU A 136 13.55 -3.81 3.45
CA LEU A 136 12.70 -3.09 4.40
C LEU A 136 13.03 -3.60 5.81
N MET A 137 13.61 -2.73 6.64
CA MET A 137 14.03 -3.06 8.00
C MET A 137 13.21 -2.28 9.02
N ARG A 138 12.89 -2.89 10.14
CA ARG A 138 12.30 -2.23 11.32
C ARG A 138 13.15 -2.51 12.55
N ASN A 139 13.69 -1.46 13.17
CA ASN A 139 14.54 -1.56 14.36
C ASN A 139 15.71 -2.58 14.18
N GLY A 140 16.31 -2.62 13.00
CA GLY A 140 17.41 -3.52 12.66
C GLY A 140 17.01 -4.94 12.22
N ASN A 141 15.72 -5.30 12.29
CA ASN A 141 15.22 -6.58 11.80
C ASN A 141 14.68 -6.44 10.37
N GLU A 142 15.01 -7.39 9.50
CA GLU A 142 14.45 -7.44 8.14
C GLU A 142 12.99 -7.87 8.17
N ILE A 143 12.10 -7.04 7.61
CA ILE A 143 10.67 -7.31 7.46
C ILE A 143 10.38 -7.83 6.06
N ALA A 144 11.00 -7.24 5.03
CA ALA A 144 10.89 -7.73 3.66
C ALA A 144 12.21 -7.54 2.92
N SER A 145 12.59 -8.54 2.14
CA SER A 145 13.80 -8.54 1.30
C SER A 145 13.57 -7.90 -0.08
N LYS A 146 12.32 -7.78 -0.51
CA LYS A 146 11.92 -7.15 -1.77
C LYS A 146 10.48 -6.66 -1.69
N VAL A 147 10.22 -5.46 -2.22
CA VAL A 147 8.88 -4.90 -2.41
C VAL A 147 8.74 -4.52 -3.89
N TYR A 148 7.72 -5.01 -4.59
CA TYR A 148 7.60 -4.81 -6.02
C TYR A 148 6.15 -4.82 -6.51
N PRO A 149 5.85 -4.10 -7.62
CA PRO A 149 4.53 -4.13 -8.22
C PRO A 149 4.31 -5.44 -8.98
N VAL A 150 3.10 -5.97 -8.88
CA VAL A 150 2.66 -7.19 -9.55
C VAL A 150 1.35 -6.93 -10.28
N PHE A 151 1.21 -7.57 -11.43
CA PHE A 151 0.07 -7.44 -12.30
C PHE A 151 -0.33 -8.79 -12.86
N VAL A 152 -1.63 -9.10 -12.86
CA VAL A 152 -2.17 -10.31 -13.47
C VAL A 152 -3.11 -9.90 -14.60
N TRP A 153 -2.84 -10.45 -15.76
CA TRP A 153 -3.59 -10.20 -16.97
C TRP A 153 -4.41 -11.42 -17.37
N GLU A 154 -5.60 -11.18 -17.88
CA GLU A 154 -6.46 -12.22 -18.43
C GLU A 154 -6.73 -11.93 -19.89
N THR A 155 -6.32 -12.86 -20.76
CA THR A 155 -6.66 -12.82 -22.18
C THR A 155 -7.81 -13.78 -22.45
N ARG A 156 -8.81 -13.30 -23.18
CA ARG A 156 -9.95 -14.10 -23.62
C ARG A 156 -9.96 -14.19 -25.13
N GLU A 157 -9.86 -15.39 -25.64
CA GLU A 157 -9.95 -15.69 -27.07
C GLU A 157 -11.18 -16.57 -27.32
N GLU A 158 -12.03 -16.13 -28.24
CA GLU A 158 -13.21 -16.90 -28.68
C GLU A 158 -13.01 -17.33 -30.12
N SER A 159 -12.99 -18.64 -30.37
CA SER A 159 -12.89 -19.21 -31.69
C SER A 159 -13.98 -20.27 -31.88
N GLY A 160 -15.03 -19.92 -32.62
CA GLY A 160 -16.17 -20.81 -32.84
C GLY A 160 -16.88 -21.15 -31.51
N TYR A 161 -16.85 -22.43 -31.15
CA TYR A 161 -17.46 -22.93 -29.90
C TYR A 161 -16.48 -23.02 -28.75
N SER A 162 -15.20 -22.67 -28.94
CA SER A 162 -14.19 -22.70 -27.89
C SER A 162 -13.89 -21.34 -27.33
N LYS A 163 -13.79 -21.28 -26.01
CA LYS A 163 -13.34 -20.11 -25.27
C LYS A 163 -12.09 -20.47 -24.52
N ARG A 164 -11.00 -19.77 -24.83
CA ARG A 164 -9.73 -19.90 -24.11
C ARG A 164 -9.55 -18.69 -23.20
N ILE A 165 -9.30 -18.96 -21.92
CA ILE A 165 -8.99 -17.94 -20.92
C ILE A 165 -7.59 -18.27 -20.41
N GLU A 166 -6.68 -17.30 -20.52
CA GLU A 166 -5.32 -17.42 -20.02
C GLU A 166 -5.02 -16.28 -19.07
N ASN A 167 -4.46 -16.62 -17.91
CA ASN A 167 -3.98 -15.65 -16.93
C ASN A 167 -2.44 -15.66 -16.96
N GLU A 168 -1.86 -14.48 -16.96
CA GLU A 168 -0.42 -14.31 -16.91
C GLU A 168 -0.04 -13.27 -15.86
N GLU A 169 0.91 -13.60 -14.98
CA GLU A 169 1.44 -12.69 -13.99
C GLU A 169 2.71 -12.01 -14.52
N PHE A 170 2.75 -10.67 -14.38
CA PHE A 170 3.87 -9.83 -14.76
C PHE A 170 4.43 -9.10 -13.55
N GLN A 171 5.75 -8.99 -13.52
CA GLN A 171 6.43 -8.08 -12.61
C GLN A 171 6.54 -6.67 -13.23
N GLY A 172 6.42 -5.65 -12.41
CA GLY A 172 6.68 -4.28 -12.86
C GLY A 172 8.17 -4.01 -12.98
N LYS A 173 8.57 -3.31 -14.05
CA LYS A 173 9.89 -2.70 -14.20
C LYS A 173 9.80 -1.20 -14.00
N ILE A 174 10.53 -0.69 -13.03
CA ILE A 174 10.69 0.73 -12.79
C ILE A 174 11.68 1.29 -13.81
N THR A 175 11.33 2.39 -14.44
CA THR A 175 12.15 3.09 -15.42
C THR A 175 12.72 4.40 -14.90
N SER A 176 12.07 5.00 -13.91
CA SER A 176 12.57 6.21 -13.25
C SER A 176 12.12 6.29 -11.79
N VAL A 177 12.98 6.91 -10.98
CA VAL A 177 12.73 7.19 -9.56
C VAL A 177 13.02 8.64 -9.29
N GLU A 178 12.06 9.33 -8.66
CA GLU A 178 12.13 10.75 -8.35
C GLU A 178 11.78 10.98 -6.88
N LEU A 179 12.62 11.76 -6.18
CA LEU A 179 12.30 12.22 -4.84
C LEU A 179 11.42 13.47 -4.95
N GLU A 180 10.09 13.29 -5.02
CA GLU A 180 9.12 14.38 -5.18
C GLU A 180 9.05 15.30 -3.95
N GLU A 181 9.33 14.76 -2.77
CA GLU A 181 9.40 15.54 -1.53
C GLU A 181 10.52 15.00 -0.65
N GLN A 182 11.38 15.90 -0.20
CA GLN A 182 12.47 15.60 0.73
C GLN A 182 12.37 16.57 1.90
N GLY A 183 11.88 16.07 2.99
CA GLY A 183 11.77 16.88 4.21
C GLY A 183 11.92 16.00 5.43
N PRO A 184 12.18 16.60 6.58
CA PRO A 184 12.45 15.84 7.78
C PRO A 184 11.21 15.24 8.42
N LEU A 185 9.98 15.71 8.10
CA LEU A 185 8.73 15.11 8.59
C LEU A 185 8.15 14.10 7.61
N GLN A 186 8.26 14.38 6.30
CA GLN A 186 7.71 13.54 5.25
C GLN A 186 8.68 13.47 4.07
N ALA A 187 8.79 12.28 3.48
CA ALA A 187 9.41 12.09 2.18
C ALA A 187 8.41 11.41 1.25
N VAL A 188 8.44 11.79 -0.04
CA VAL A 188 7.62 11.19 -1.08
C VAL A 188 8.51 10.79 -2.24
N ILE A 189 8.48 9.52 -2.59
CA ILE A 189 9.24 8.94 -3.68
C ILE A 189 8.26 8.49 -4.77
N CYS A 190 8.48 8.96 -5.98
CA CYS A 190 7.70 8.63 -7.16
C CYS A 190 8.46 7.63 -8.04
N PHE A 191 7.86 6.49 -8.29
CA PHE A 191 8.34 5.45 -9.19
C PHE A 191 7.46 5.44 -10.43
N LYS A 192 8.07 5.52 -11.62
CA LYS A 192 7.38 5.36 -12.90
C LYS A 192 7.92 4.11 -13.57
N GLY A 193 7.04 3.37 -14.24
CA GLY A 193 7.45 2.13 -14.88
C GLY A 193 6.37 1.49 -15.71
N ASN A 194 6.66 0.28 -16.17
CA ASN A 194 5.77 -0.55 -16.96
C ASN A 194 5.85 -1.98 -16.46
N HIS A 195 4.81 -2.76 -16.67
CA HIS A 195 4.88 -4.20 -16.50
C HIS A 195 5.54 -4.83 -17.75
N ILE A 196 6.24 -5.93 -17.58
CA ILE A 196 6.98 -6.59 -18.66
C ILE A 196 6.21 -7.83 -19.09
N PRO A 197 5.46 -7.76 -20.21
CA PRO A 197 4.79 -8.91 -20.75
C PRO A 197 5.78 -9.86 -21.44
N LYS A 198 5.44 -11.15 -21.50
CA LYS A 198 6.24 -12.15 -22.25
C LYS A 198 6.12 -11.98 -23.77
N GLN A 199 4.98 -11.46 -24.24
CA GLN A 199 4.72 -11.26 -25.66
C GLN A 199 4.69 -9.78 -26.00
N PRO A 200 5.28 -9.36 -27.16
CA PRO A 200 5.41 -7.93 -27.51
C PRO A 200 4.09 -7.19 -27.73
N ASP A 201 3.03 -7.88 -28.12
CA ASP A 201 1.71 -7.31 -28.43
C ASP A 201 0.77 -7.23 -27.22
N MET A 202 1.23 -7.66 -26.06
CA MET A 202 0.49 -7.57 -24.81
C MET A 202 0.63 -6.16 -24.18
N PRO A 203 -0.38 -5.73 -23.42
CA PRO A 203 -0.34 -4.43 -22.76
C PRO A 203 0.77 -4.37 -21.70
N ARG A 204 1.35 -3.19 -21.53
CA ARG A 204 2.42 -2.93 -20.57
C ARG A 204 1.92 -2.28 -19.29
N MET A 205 0.70 -1.74 -19.31
CA MET A 205 0.07 -1.07 -18.18
C MET A 205 1.03 -0.12 -17.46
N PRO A 206 1.40 1.01 -18.08
CA PRO A 206 2.26 2.00 -17.45
C PRO A 206 1.74 2.41 -16.08
N PHE A 207 2.63 2.55 -15.10
CA PHE A 207 2.25 2.91 -13.74
C PHE A 207 3.06 4.06 -13.18
N VAL A 208 2.44 4.74 -12.21
CA VAL A 208 3.08 5.70 -11.31
C VAL A 208 2.74 5.28 -9.89
N ILE A 209 3.76 4.95 -9.10
CA ILE A 209 3.60 4.58 -7.69
C ILE A 209 4.29 5.64 -6.84
N ARG A 210 3.56 6.22 -5.88
CA ARG A 210 4.12 7.11 -4.86
C ARG A 210 4.20 6.38 -3.54
N MET A 211 5.38 6.41 -2.93
CA MET A 211 5.65 5.90 -1.60
C MET A 211 5.81 7.09 -0.65
N TYR A 212 5.01 7.12 0.39
CA TYR A 212 5.03 8.14 1.45
C TYR A 212 5.67 7.55 2.70
N LEU A 213 6.54 8.32 3.32
CA LEU A 213 7.29 8.00 4.53
C LEU A 213 7.15 9.15 5.50
N TRP A 214 7.08 8.88 6.80
CA TRP A 214 7.01 9.90 7.84
C TRP A 214 8.06 9.67 8.92
N ALA A 215 8.49 10.77 9.56
CA ALA A 215 9.44 10.75 10.66
C ALA A 215 8.91 9.94 11.85
N ASP A 216 9.79 9.22 12.53
CA ASP A 216 9.49 8.38 13.70
C ASP A 216 8.30 7.40 13.49
N SER A 217 8.05 7.03 12.24
CA SER A 217 6.95 6.15 11.85
C SER A 217 7.47 4.83 11.25
N ASP A 218 6.74 3.76 11.51
CA ASP A 218 6.88 2.46 10.86
C ASP A 218 5.78 2.20 9.82
N GLU A 219 5.10 3.25 9.41
CA GLU A 219 4.08 3.24 8.35
C GLU A 219 4.68 3.63 6.99
N LEU A 220 4.34 2.85 5.96
CA LEU A 220 4.55 3.15 4.56
C LEU A 220 3.19 3.25 3.88
N ARG A 221 2.98 4.31 3.11
CA ARG A 221 1.77 4.43 2.30
C ARG A 221 2.12 4.40 0.83
N PHE A 222 1.38 3.60 0.07
CA PHE A 222 1.47 3.56 -1.38
C PHE A 222 0.24 4.19 -2.02
N GLN A 223 0.46 4.94 -3.09
CA GLN A 223 -0.57 5.36 -4.02
C GLN A 223 -0.18 4.84 -5.40
N HIS A 224 -1.01 3.99 -5.97
CA HIS A 224 -0.76 3.37 -7.27
C HIS A 224 -1.70 3.94 -8.32
N THR A 225 -1.14 4.42 -9.41
CA THR A 225 -1.88 4.86 -10.60
C THR A 225 -1.39 4.05 -11.80
N PHE A 226 -2.30 3.51 -12.59
CA PHE A 226 -1.96 2.86 -13.85
C PHE A 226 -2.72 3.50 -15.01
N LEU A 227 -2.20 3.30 -16.23
CA LEU A 227 -2.85 3.67 -17.48
C LEU A 227 -3.15 2.41 -18.28
N TYR A 228 -4.39 2.27 -18.72
CA TYR A 228 -4.79 1.16 -19.55
C TYR A 228 -4.27 1.34 -20.97
N ASP A 229 -3.50 0.37 -21.48
CA ASP A 229 -2.93 0.34 -22.84
C ASP A 229 -3.25 -0.97 -23.58
N GLY A 230 -4.25 -1.73 -23.11
CA GLY A 230 -4.72 -2.98 -23.69
C GLY A 230 -5.72 -2.80 -24.84
N LYS A 231 -6.15 -3.93 -25.38
CA LYS A 231 -7.25 -4.03 -26.35
C LYS A 231 -8.50 -4.49 -25.61
N GLU A 232 -9.46 -3.59 -25.40
CA GLU A 232 -10.65 -3.83 -24.58
C GLU A 232 -11.51 -5.04 -25.00
N GLU A 233 -11.39 -5.49 -26.24
CA GLU A 233 -12.12 -6.65 -26.76
C GLU A 233 -11.51 -7.99 -26.30
N ARG A 234 -10.22 -8.00 -25.96
CA ARG A 234 -9.45 -9.22 -25.66
C ARG A 234 -8.90 -9.24 -24.25
N ASP A 235 -8.49 -8.06 -23.77
CA ASP A 235 -7.56 -7.92 -22.67
C ASP A 235 -8.29 -7.42 -21.40
N TYR A 236 -8.18 -8.17 -20.30
CA TYR A 236 -8.87 -7.90 -19.05
C TYR A 236 -7.88 -7.80 -17.89
N LEU A 237 -8.05 -6.82 -17.02
CA LEU A 237 -7.30 -6.72 -15.76
C LEU A 237 -7.79 -7.80 -14.79
N LYS A 238 -6.92 -8.74 -14.45
CA LYS A 238 -7.23 -9.84 -13.52
C LYS A 238 -6.72 -9.59 -12.12
N GLY A 239 -5.59 -8.91 -11.98
CA GLY A 239 -5.01 -8.58 -10.68
C GLY A 239 -4.01 -7.42 -10.78
N MET A 240 -3.96 -6.58 -9.75
CA MET A 240 -2.99 -5.50 -9.64
C MET A 240 -2.67 -5.22 -8.18
N GLY A 241 -1.38 -5.19 -7.85
CA GLY A 241 -1.00 -5.03 -6.46
C GLY A 241 0.48 -4.72 -6.23
N ILE A 242 0.83 -4.71 -4.94
CA ILE A 242 2.21 -4.60 -4.46
C ILE A 242 2.50 -5.82 -3.59
N ARG A 243 3.61 -6.51 -3.88
CA ARG A 243 4.04 -7.73 -3.21
C ARG A 243 5.29 -7.48 -2.38
N PHE A 244 5.35 -8.14 -1.24
CA PHE A 244 6.43 -8.13 -0.27
C PHE A 244 6.98 -9.55 -0.15
N ASP A 245 8.26 -9.74 -0.44
CA ASP A 245 8.97 -10.99 -0.18
C ASP A 245 9.51 -10.97 1.25
N MET A 246 9.16 -11.97 2.04
CA MET A 246 9.51 -12.09 3.45
C MET A 246 10.21 -13.43 3.73
N SER A 247 11.02 -13.46 4.79
CA SER A 247 11.57 -14.68 5.35
C SER A 247 11.16 -14.80 6.81
N LEU A 248 10.43 -15.85 7.15
CA LEU A 248 9.99 -16.13 8.50
C LEU A 248 10.86 -17.26 9.09
N SER A 249 11.39 -17.04 10.28
CA SER A 249 12.30 -18.00 10.94
C SER A 249 11.62 -18.84 12.03
N GLU A 250 10.40 -18.46 12.41
CA GLU A 250 9.64 -19.12 13.46
C GLU A 250 9.16 -20.50 13.03
N LYS A 251 8.83 -21.33 14.01
CA LYS A 251 8.11 -22.59 13.79
C LYS A 251 6.74 -22.33 13.15
N ASN A 252 6.25 -23.24 12.34
CA ASN A 252 5.00 -23.05 11.58
C ASN A 252 3.77 -22.81 12.45
N TYR A 253 3.75 -23.30 13.67
CA TYR A 253 2.67 -23.03 14.64
C TYR A 253 2.74 -21.63 15.27
N ASP A 254 3.87 -20.93 15.11
CA ASP A 254 4.09 -19.54 15.56
C ASP A 254 4.02 -18.52 14.40
N ARG A 255 3.76 -18.96 13.17
CA ARG A 255 3.54 -18.08 12.01
C ARG A 255 2.07 -17.76 11.87
N HIS A 256 1.66 -16.69 12.53
CA HIS A 256 0.26 -16.31 12.64
C HIS A 256 -0.18 -15.39 11.50
N ILE A 257 -1.43 -15.57 11.06
CA ILE A 257 -2.13 -14.72 10.11
C ILE A 257 -3.43 -14.22 10.71
N GLN A 258 -3.70 -12.92 10.53
CA GLN A 258 -4.97 -12.30 10.94
C GLN A 258 -5.56 -11.50 9.78
N PHE A 259 -6.89 -11.53 9.66
CA PHE A 259 -7.65 -10.64 8.77
C PHE A 259 -8.70 -9.88 9.57
N GLY A 260 -8.84 -8.58 9.28
CA GLY A 260 -9.93 -7.78 9.82
C GLY A 260 -11.26 -8.06 9.11
N THR A 261 -12.27 -8.47 9.88
CA THR A 261 -13.62 -8.79 9.41
C THR A 261 -14.65 -7.79 9.91
N ASP A 262 -15.88 -7.92 9.49
CA ASP A 262 -17.00 -7.06 9.92
C ASP A 262 -17.45 -7.27 11.37
N LYS A 263 -17.07 -8.39 11.99
CA LYS A 263 -17.50 -8.75 13.35
C LYS A 263 -16.32 -8.85 14.32
N GLN A 264 -15.26 -9.55 13.91
CA GLN A 264 -14.08 -9.83 14.72
C GLN A 264 -12.89 -10.10 13.80
N HIS A 265 -11.73 -10.37 14.36
CA HIS A 265 -10.58 -10.79 13.58
C HIS A 265 -10.64 -12.30 13.30
N PHE A 266 -10.45 -12.70 12.03
CA PHE A 266 -10.07 -14.07 11.71
C PHE A 266 -8.60 -14.25 12.09
N HIS A 267 -8.29 -15.33 12.80
CA HIS A 267 -6.93 -15.62 13.24
C HIS A 267 -6.63 -17.12 13.14
N GLU A 268 -5.55 -17.45 12.44
CA GLU A 268 -4.98 -18.80 12.35
C GLU A 268 -3.45 -18.74 12.34
N ALA A 269 -2.81 -19.90 12.33
CA ALA A 269 -1.37 -20.07 12.09
C ALA A 269 -1.16 -21.09 10.96
N ALA A 270 0.05 -21.14 10.39
CA ALA A 270 0.37 -22.09 9.33
C ALA A 270 0.15 -23.56 9.76
N VAL A 271 0.35 -23.86 11.03
CA VAL A 271 -0.02 -25.15 11.65
C VAL A 271 -0.89 -24.86 12.87
N MET A 272 -2.12 -25.38 12.88
CA MET A 272 -3.07 -25.21 13.97
C MET A 272 -2.99 -26.37 14.95
N LEU A 273 -2.47 -26.13 16.16
CA LEU A 273 -2.18 -27.16 17.16
C LEU A 273 -3.41 -27.85 17.76
N ALA A 274 -4.59 -27.27 17.54
CA ALA A 274 -5.83 -27.83 18.13
C ALA A 274 -6.57 -28.84 17.27
N SER A 275 -6.42 -28.75 15.97
CA SER A 275 -7.49 -29.26 15.09
C SER A 275 -7.52 -30.80 14.98
N ASN A 276 -6.42 -31.52 15.25
CA ASN A 276 -6.36 -32.95 14.94
C ASN A 276 -5.69 -33.83 15.94
N SER A 277 -5.27 -33.30 17.11
CA SER A 277 -4.64 -34.17 18.11
C SER A 277 -5.36 -34.10 19.46
N PRO A 278 -6.14 -35.14 19.79
CA PRO A 278 -6.66 -35.28 21.16
C PRO A 278 -5.56 -35.43 22.21
N LYS A 279 -4.29 -35.49 21.77
CA LYS A 279 -3.11 -35.63 22.63
C LYS A 279 -2.59 -34.31 23.18
N LEU A 280 -2.91 -33.17 22.55
CA LEU A 280 -2.44 -31.85 22.99
C LEU A 280 -3.40 -31.26 24.02
N ALA A 281 -2.83 -30.67 25.07
CA ALA A 281 -3.61 -29.99 26.11
C ALA A 281 -4.34 -28.75 25.51
N PRO A 282 -5.60 -28.49 25.92
CA PRO A 282 -6.38 -27.35 25.41
C PRO A 282 -5.71 -25.99 25.62
N GLU A 283 -4.87 -25.84 26.63
CA GLU A 283 -4.13 -24.63 26.96
C GLU A 283 -3.12 -24.25 25.87
N ILE A 284 -2.53 -25.22 25.16
CA ILE A 284 -1.60 -25.02 24.07
C ILE A 284 -2.34 -24.28 22.94
N PHE A 285 -3.53 -24.73 22.60
CA PHE A 285 -4.36 -24.08 21.57
C PHE A 285 -4.85 -22.70 22.00
N LYS A 286 -5.24 -22.50 23.24
CA LYS A 286 -5.64 -21.19 23.75
C LYS A 286 -4.52 -20.17 23.64
N LYS A 287 -3.28 -20.56 23.97
CA LYS A 287 -2.10 -19.68 23.75
C LYS A 287 -1.90 -19.34 22.30
N GLN A 288 -1.98 -20.33 21.41
CA GLN A 288 -1.85 -20.07 19.98
C GLN A 288 -2.94 -19.10 19.48
N LEU A 289 -4.21 -19.28 19.90
CA LEU A 289 -5.30 -18.36 19.54
C LEU A 289 -5.13 -16.96 20.13
N ALA A 290 -4.45 -16.84 21.26
CA ALA A 290 -4.08 -15.55 21.84
C ALA A 290 -2.94 -14.85 21.08
N GLY A 291 -2.33 -15.52 20.08
CA GLY A 291 -1.19 -14.99 19.33
C GLY A 291 0.12 -15.05 20.13
N GLU A 292 0.17 -15.86 21.18
CA GLU A 292 1.38 -16.05 21.97
C GLU A 292 2.36 -16.94 21.21
N PHE A 293 3.61 -16.48 21.12
CA PHE A 293 4.69 -17.30 20.59
C PHE A 293 5.10 -18.36 21.61
N ALA A 294 5.20 -19.59 21.14
CA ALA A 294 5.55 -20.72 21.97
C ALA A 294 6.85 -21.37 21.52
N GLU A 295 7.67 -21.73 22.48
CA GLU A 295 8.85 -22.57 22.26
C GLU A 295 8.66 -23.88 22.97
N TYR A 296 8.78 -24.99 22.23
CA TYR A 296 8.68 -26.34 22.75
C TYR A 296 10.00 -27.06 22.52
N ASP A 297 10.39 -27.91 23.50
CA ASP A 297 11.56 -28.75 23.34
C ASP A 297 11.39 -29.73 22.19
N ALA A 298 12.47 -30.11 21.53
CA ALA A 298 12.45 -30.99 20.38
C ALA A 298 11.83 -32.37 20.63
N ASP A 299 11.87 -32.85 21.85
CA ASP A 299 11.29 -34.11 22.32
C ASP A 299 9.87 -33.95 22.90
N SER A 300 9.33 -32.73 22.88
CA SER A 300 7.97 -32.44 23.35
C SER A 300 6.91 -33.14 22.53
N LEU A 301 5.75 -33.39 23.12
CA LEU A 301 4.61 -33.95 22.41
C LEU A 301 4.15 -33.05 21.24
N VAL A 302 4.31 -31.72 21.38
CA VAL A 302 3.96 -30.78 20.33
C VAL A 302 4.82 -31.02 19.07
N GLU A 303 6.15 -31.06 19.22
CA GLU A 303 7.07 -31.29 18.10
C GLU A 303 6.88 -32.67 17.47
N GLN A 304 6.46 -33.69 18.24
CA GLN A 304 6.15 -35.01 17.71
C GLN A 304 4.87 -35.05 16.87
N VAL A 305 3.87 -34.21 17.18
CA VAL A 305 2.57 -34.22 16.48
C VAL A 305 2.51 -33.23 15.31
N VAL A 306 3.32 -32.17 15.32
CA VAL A 306 3.33 -31.13 14.27
C VAL A 306 3.45 -31.72 12.86
N PRO A 307 4.30 -32.73 12.56
CA PRO A 307 4.39 -33.31 11.22
C PRO A 307 3.10 -33.97 10.72
N ASP A 308 2.20 -34.37 11.61
CA ASP A 308 0.92 -35.03 11.29
C ASP A 308 -0.23 -34.01 11.11
N ILE A 309 0.02 -32.73 11.36
CA ILE A 309 -0.98 -31.66 11.26
C ILE A 309 -0.88 -30.99 9.86
N PRO A 310 -2.00 -30.72 9.19
CA PRO A 310 -1.97 -30.03 7.91
C PRO A 310 -1.25 -28.69 7.99
N LEU A 311 -0.35 -28.44 7.03
CA LEU A 311 0.33 -27.17 6.83
C LEU A 311 -0.50 -26.31 5.89
N TRP A 312 -0.91 -25.13 6.34
CA TRP A 312 -1.65 -24.14 5.57
C TRP A 312 -0.68 -23.06 5.10
N ASN A 313 -0.40 -23.05 3.80
CA ASN A 313 0.58 -22.13 3.21
C ASN A 313 -0.03 -20.83 2.72
N ASP A 314 -1.24 -20.89 2.15
CA ASP A 314 -1.82 -19.73 1.47
C ASP A 314 -3.12 -19.32 2.16
N TYR A 315 -3.25 -18.03 2.40
CA TYR A 315 -4.46 -17.41 2.93
C TYR A 315 -4.77 -16.13 2.15
N SER A 316 -6.05 -15.85 1.99
CA SER A 316 -6.50 -14.62 1.34
C SER A 316 -7.84 -14.15 1.88
N ILE A 317 -8.03 -12.82 1.84
CA ILE A 317 -9.34 -12.18 1.93
C ILE A 317 -9.60 -11.46 0.61
N CYS A 318 -10.77 -11.65 0.04
CA CYS A 318 -11.23 -10.94 -1.15
C CYS A 318 -12.60 -10.33 -0.89
N GLN A 319 -12.71 -9.01 -1.02
CA GLN A 319 -14.00 -8.32 -1.13
C GLN A 319 -14.37 -8.34 -2.61
N ASP A 320 -15.24 -9.25 -3.02
CA ASP A 320 -15.57 -9.47 -4.43
C ASP A 320 -16.78 -8.65 -4.90
N SER A 321 -17.54 -8.14 -3.96
CA SER A 321 -18.68 -7.24 -4.23
C SER A 321 -18.89 -6.24 -3.09
N ALA A 322 -19.84 -5.31 -3.25
CA ALA A 322 -20.16 -4.30 -2.24
C ALA A 322 -20.61 -4.89 -0.89
N TYR A 323 -21.17 -6.09 -0.90
CA TYR A 323 -21.77 -6.73 0.29
C TYR A 323 -21.28 -8.16 0.50
N HIS A 324 -20.13 -8.53 -0.05
CA HIS A 324 -19.60 -9.87 0.16
C HIS A 324 -18.06 -9.86 0.16
N TYR A 325 -17.50 -10.46 1.21
CA TYR A 325 -16.10 -10.88 1.23
C TYR A 325 -15.99 -12.35 1.62
N VAL A 326 -14.88 -12.95 1.21
CA VAL A 326 -14.57 -14.34 1.55
C VAL A 326 -13.12 -14.46 1.98
N ILE A 327 -12.89 -15.24 3.06
CA ILE A 327 -11.56 -15.67 3.49
C ILE A 327 -11.37 -17.12 3.06
N ARG A 328 -10.26 -17.39 2.37
CA ARG A 328 -9.88 -18.72 1.87
C ARG A 328 -8.50 -19.10 2.33
N LYS A 329 -8.28 -20.41 2.44
CA LYS A 329 -6.95 -20.99 2.67
C LYS A 329 -6.75 -22.24 1.82
N ARG A 330 -5.48 -22.60 1.59
CA ARG A 330 -5.10 -23.85 0.94
C ARG A 330 -3.74 -24.32 1.41
N THR A 331 -3.46 -25.61 1.23
CA THR A 331 -2.20 -26.21 1.66
C THR A 331 -1.02 -25.86 0.74
N GLN A 332 -1.27 -25.74 -0.58
CA GLN A 332 -0.24 -25.39 -1.57
C GLN A 332 -0.88 -24.91 -2.88
N GLU A 333 -0.08 -24.30 -3.73
CA GLU A 333 -0.51 -23.91 -5.06
C GLU A 333 -1.02 -25.12 -5.86
N GLY A 334 -2.13 -24.93 -6.60
CA GLY A 334 -2.79 -25.99 -7.36
C GLY A 334 -3.77 -26.85 -6.54
N CYS A 335 -3.80 -26.75 -5.22
CA CYS A 335 -4.84 -27.36 -4.38
C CYS A 335 -6.10 -26.51 -4.32
N CYS A 336 -7.22 -27.15 -3.97
CA CYS A 336 -8.50 -26.48 -3.78
C CYS A 336 -8.42 -25.47 -2.61
N ASP A 337 -9.03 -24.31 -2.80
CA ASP A 337 -9.26 -23.36 -1.73
C ASP A 337 -10.39 -23.86 -0.82
N LEU A 338 -10.18 -23.74 0.49
CA LEU A 338 -11.23 -23.92 1.51
C LEU A 338 -11.73 -22.55 1.95
N THR A 339 -13.04 -22.36 1.94
CA THR A 339 -13.67 -21.19 2.56
C THR A 339 -13.64 -21.31 4.07
N CYS A 340 -13.01 -20.34 4.72
CA CYS A 340 -12.92 -20.26 6.18
C CYS A 340 -14.03 -19.41 6.79
N LEU A 341 -14.31 -18.26 6.14
CA LEU A 341 -15.27 -17.28 6.61
C LEU A 341 -15.79 -16.45 5.44
N GLU A 342 -17.04 -16.04 5.57
CA GLU A 342 -17.69 -15.09 4.67
C GLU A 342 -18.40 -13.99 5.48
N GLY A 343 -18.54 -12.83 4.90
CA GLY A 343 -19.23 -11.70 5.51
C GLY A 343 -19.55 -10.60 4.51
N THR A 344 -19.92 -9.43 5.01
CA THR A 344 -20.40 -8.34 4.16
C THR A 344 -19.32 -7.30 3.85
N HIS A 345 -18.69 -6.73 4.86
CA HIS A 345 -17.75 -5.62 4.71
C HIS A 345 -16.44 -5.94 5.45
N GLY A 346 -15.43 -6.44 4.75
CA GLY A 346 -14.11 -6.64 5.33
C GLY A 346 -13.47 -5.31 5.74
N GLN A 347 -12.66 -5.32 6.81
CA GLN A 347 -11.95 -4.12 7.27
C GLN A 347 -10.73 -3.77 6.39
N GLY A 348 -10.32 -4.69 5.50
CA GLY A 348 -9.19 -4.49 4.60
C GLY A 348 -7.84 -4.47 5.29
N THR A 349 -7.68 -5.23 6.35
CA THR A 349 -6.41 -5.40 7.07
C THR A 349 -5.99 -6.87 7.12
N MET A 350 -4.68 -7.10 6.97
CA MET A 350 -4.02 -8.40 7.13
C MET A 350 -2.75 -8.22 7.94
N ALA A 351 -2.56 -9.00 8.98
CA ALA A 351 -1.34 -9.02 9.77
C ALA A 351 -0.68 -10.40 9.70
N ILE A 352 0.61 -10.42 9.40
CA ILE A 352 1.49 -11.58 9.53
C ILE A 352 2.36 -11.31 10.74
N HIS A 353 2.22 -12.14 11.77
CA HIS A 353 2.98 -11.97 13.01
C HIS A 353 4.25 -12.81 12.99
N SER A 354 5.34 -12.23 13.49
CA SER A 354 6.66 -12.83 13.61
C SER A 354 7.34 -12.33 14.89
N LYS A 355 8.18 -13.15 15.52
CA LYS A 355 8.96 -12.78 16.72
C LYS A 355 9.90 -11.60 16.45
N CYS A 356 10.42 -11.49 15.24
CA CYS A 356 11.33 -10.42 14.82
C CYS A 356 10.59 -9.12 14.41
N GLY A 357 9.28 -9.09 14.48
CA GLY A 357 8.40 -8.04 13.99
C GLY A 357 7.48 -8.59 12.92
N GLY A 358 6.30 -8.08 12.79
CA GLY A 358 5.31 -8.51 11.79
C GLY A 358 5.17 -7.53 10.65
N LEU A 359 4.35 -7.90 9.68
CA LEU A 359 3.90 -7.02 8.60
C LEU A 359 2.38 -6.84 8.70
N LEU A 360 1.94 -5.60 8.90
CA LEU A 360 0.53 -5.23 8.80
C LEU A 360 0.30 -4.55 7.45
N LEU A 361 -0.55 -5.12 6.64
CA LEU A 361 -1.02 -4.56 5.38
C LEU A 361 -2.44 -4.04 5.51
N GLY A 362 -2.74 -2.94 4.82
CA GLY A 362 -4.07 -2.35 4.84
C GLY A 362 -4.44 -1.70 3.51
N ILE A 363 -5.71 -1.77 3.14
CA ILE A 363 -6.29 -1.07 2.00
C ILE A 363 -7.34 -0.11 2.53
N ARG A 364 -7.14 1.18 2.28
CA ARG A 364 -8.13 2.20 2.62
C ARG A 364 -9.38 2.05 1.76
N ASP A 365 -10.55 2.15 2.39
CA ASP A 365 -11.87 2.01 1.73
C ASP A 365 -12.02 0.63 1.03
N PHE A 366 -11.57 -0.44 1.69
CA PHE A 366 -11.45 -1.79 1.16
C PHE A 366 -12.75 -2.31 0.52
N TRP A 367 -13.86 -2.29 1.26
CA TRP A 367 -15.12 -2.80 0.76
C TRP A 367 -15.76 -1.87 -0.29
N GLN A 368 -15.47 -0.55 -0.24
CA GLN A 368 -15.98 0.42 -1.23
C GLN A 368 -15.23 0.30 -2.57
N LYS A 369 -13.98 -0.17 -2.53
CA LYS A 369 -13.10 -0.32 -3.71
C LYS A 369 -13.03 -1.76 -4.22
N TYR A 370 -14.11 -2.52 -4.02
CA TYR A 370 -14.15 -3.88 -4.56
C TYR A 370 -13.94 -3.90 -6.09
N PRO A 371 -13.35 -4.99 -6.63
CA PRO A 371 -12.80 -6.13 -5.94
C PRO A 371 -11.37 -5.90 -5.47
N SER A 372 -11.18 -5.87 -4.18
CA SER A 372 -9.87 -5.71 -3.52
C SER A 372 -9.54 -6.94 -2.67
N GLY A 373 -8.26 -7.14 -2.36
CA GLY A 373 -7.85 -8.31 -1.61
C GLY A 373 -6.52 -8.15 -0.89
N LEU A 374 -6.28 -9.04 0.07
CA LEU A 374 -5.02 -9.22 0.75
C LEU A 374 -4.70 -10.71 0.76
N GLU A 375 -3.45 -11.04 0.49
CA GLU A 375 -3.03 -12.43 0.28
C GLU A 375 -1.67 -12.68 0.90
N VAL A 376 -1.50 -13.86 1.51
CA VAL A 376 -0.21 -14.43 1.87
C VAL A 376 -0.06 -15.79 1.19
N ARG A 377 1.13 -16.06 0.63
CA ARG A 377 1.50 -17.36 0.08
C ARG A 377 2.79 -17.84 0.72
N GLY A 378 2.88 -19.15 0.92
CA GLY A 378 4.05 -19.79 1.48
C GLY A 378 4.26 -19.48 2.95
N LEU A 379 3.20 -19.26 3.75
CA LEU A 379 3.31 -18.91 5.17
C LEU A 379 4.13 -19.95 5.97
N GLY A 380 4.03 -21.23 5.62
CA GLY A 380 4.80 -22.32 6.22
C GLY A 380 6.15 -22.59 5.57
N GLU A 381 6.51 -21.86 4.52
CA GLU A 381 7.73 -22.07 3.73
C GLU A 381 8.87 -21.16 4.19
N ALA A 382 10.08 -21.38 3.65
CA ALA A 382 11.24 -20.54 3.90
C ALA A 382 11.07 -19.12 3.28
N LYS A 383 10.34 -19.03 2.18
CA LYS A 383 10.00 -17.77 1.50
C LYS A 383 8.50 -17.57 1.54
N THR A 384 8.08 -16.51 2.20
CA THR A 384 6.70 -16.06 2.30
C THR A 384 6.50 -14.84 1.42
N THR A 385 5.37 -14.73 0.73
CA THR A 385 5.00 -13.51 0.02
C THR A 385 3.69 -12.97 0.54
N ALA A 386 3.65 -11.67 0.81
CA ALA A 386 2.43 -10.94 1.18
C ALA A 386 2.08 -9.95 0.07
N THR A 387 0.82 -9.90 -0.35
CA THR A 387 0.39 -9.04 -1.47
C THR A 387 -0.82 -8.20 -1.08
N ILE A 388 -0.72 -6.89 -1.34
CA ILE A 388 -1.86 -5.97 -1.38
C ILE A 388 -2.41 -5.99 -2.80
N TRP A 389 -3.64 -6.43 -2.99
CA TRP A 389 -4.33 -6.43 -4.27
C TRP A 389 -5.31 -5.25 -4.36
N PHE A 390 -4.95 -4.21 -5.09
CA PHE A 390 -5.89 -3.11 -5.41
C PHE A 390 -7.02 -3.59 -6.31
N TYR A 391 -6.73 -4.60 -7.14
CA TYR A 391 -7.69 -5.43 -7.84
C TYR A 391 -7.34 -6.90 -7.58
N SER A 392 -8.26 -7.64 -6.98
CA SER A 392 -7.98 -9.02 -6.56
C SER A 392 -8.09 -10.01 -7.71
N PRO A 393 -7.07 -10.88 -7.93
CA PRO A 393 -7.12 -11.91 -8.95
C PRO A 393 -8.16 -13.01 -8.65
N GLN A 394 -8.73 -13.04 -7.47
CA GLN A 394 -9.84 -13.96 -7.14
C GLN A 394 -11.18 -13.50 -7.70
N ALA A 395 -11.32 -12.23 -8.02
CA ALA A 395 -12.50 -11.68 -8.69
C ALA A 395 -12.47 -11.99 -10.21
N GLN A 396 -13.55 -11.65 -10.90
CA GLN A 396 -13.59 -11.71 -12.35
C GLN A 396 -12.67 -10.68 -12.98
N GLY A 397 -12.15 -10.94 -14.19
CA GLY A 397 -11.36 -9.96 -14.92
C GLY A 397 -12.17 -8.69 -15.21
N PHE A 398 -11.58 -7.52 -14.93
CA PHE A 398 -12.21 -6.22 -15.16
C PHE A 398 -12.38 -5.97 -16.65
N ASP A 399 -13.60 -5.66 -17.06
CA ASP A 399 -13.99 -5.43 -18.45
C ASP A 399 -13.97 -3.95 -18.78
N PHE A 400 -12.98 -3.52 -19.55
CA PHE A 400 -12.84 -2.14 -19.98
C PHE A 400 -13.75 -1.73 -21.15
N ARG A 401 -14.51 -2.67 -21.75
CA ARG A 401 -15.40 -2.38 -22.89
C ARG A 401 -16.48 -1.35 -22.56
N HIS A 402 -16.86 -1.18 -21.29
CA HIS A 402 -17.81 -0.15 -20.92
C HIS A 402 -17.30 1.28 -21.13
N TYR A 403 -15.99 1.47 -21.30
CA TYR A 403 -15.38 2.73 -21.72
C TYR A 403 -15.23 2.85 -23.25
N SER A 404 -15.59 1.81 -24.02
CA SER A 404 -15.49 1.80 -25.47
C SER A 404 -16.81 2.18 -26.13
N LYS A 405 -16.72 2.54 -27.42
CA LYS A 405 -17.87 2.93 -28.27
C LYS A 405 -19.02 1.90 -28.25
N LYS A 406 -18.72 0.60 -28.11
CA LYS A 406 -19.72 -0.47 -28.15
C LYS A 406 -20.61 -0.55 -26.91
N SER A 407 -20.08 -0.17 -25.75
CA SER A 407 -20.80 -0.25 -24.48
C SER A 407 -21.38 1.08 -24.04
N TYR A 408 -20.69 2.15 -24.36
CA TYR A 408 -20.98 3.48 -23.87
C TYR A 408 -22.39 3.99 -24.17
N PRO A 409 -22.97 3.83 -25.37
CA PRO A 409 -24.32 4.31 -25.68
C PRO A 409 -25.42 3.65 -24.82
N ARG A 410 -25.14 2.50 -24.20
CA ARG A 410 -26.12 1.77 -23.39
C ARG A 410 -26.01 2.06 -21.89
N THR A 411 -24.86 2.54 -21.43
CA THR A 411 -24.54 2.69 -20.02
C THR A 411 -24.30 4.13 -19.59
N CYS A 412 -24.10 5.05 -20.54
CA CYS A 412 -23.80 6.43 -20.21
C CYS A 412 -25.05 7.28 -20.06
N TYR A 413 -25.18 7.93 -18.92
CA TYR A 413 -26.24 8.89 -18.61
C TYR A 413 -26.16 10.18 -19.45
N GLU A 414 -25.04 10.45 -20.07
CA GLU A 414 -24.75 11.77 -20.63
C GLU A 414 -25.09 11.90 -22.11
N GLY A 415 -25.54 10.83 -22.77
CA GLY A 415 -26.08 10.87 -24.11
C GLY A 415 -25.12 11.36 -25.21
N PHE A 416 -23.81 11.33 -24.98
CA PHE A 416 -22.82 11.72 -25.95
C PHE A 416 -22.41 10.56 -26.84
N ASP A 417 -22.58 10.72 -28.14
CA ASP A 417 -21.98 9.84 -29.14
C ASP A 417 -20.48 10.16 -29.27
N TYR A 418 -19.64 9.55 -28.45
CA TYR A 418 -18.18 9.63 -28.62
C TYR A 418 -17.76 8.75 -29.80
N VAL A 419 -17.62 9.37 -30.95
CA VAL A 419 -17.09 8.70 -32.13
C VAL A 419 -15.62 8.33 -31.85
N GLY A 420 -15.30 7.03 -31.87
CA GLY A 420 -13.94 6.54 -31.62
C GLY A 420 -13.56 6.41 -30.16
N ALA A 421 -14.54 6.38 -29.24
CA ALA A 421 -14.25 6.10 -27.83
C ALA A 421 -13.55 4.74 -27.66
N THR A 422 -12.49 4.74 -26.89
CA THR A 422 -11.70 3.55 -26.52
C THR A 422 -11.32 3.63 -25.04
N ALA A 423 -11.09 2.48 -24.44
CA ALA A 423 -10.56 2.40 -23.08
C ALA A 423 -9.07 2.79 -22.99
N TYR A 424 -8.36 2.85 -24.10
CA TYR A 424 -6.94 3.19 -24.14
C TYR A 424 -6.66 4.56 -23.51
N GLY A 425 -5.72 4.60 -22.56
CA GLY A 425 -5.33 5.83 -21.86
C GLY A 425 -6.17 6.16 -20.61
N ILE A 426 -7.13 5.30 -20.22
CA ILE A 426 -7.84 5.48 -18.94
C ILE A 426 -6.87 5.27 -17.79
N GLY A 427 -6.82 6.24 -16.87
CA GLY A 427 -6.03 6.20 -15.65
C GLY A 427 -6.88 5.89 -14.44
N VAL A 428 -6.43 4.94 -13.61
CA VAL A 428 -7.06 4.60 -12.34
C VAL A 428 -6.05 4.72 -11.21
N THR A 429 -6.47 5.35 -10.10
CA THR A 429 -5.65 5.54 -8.90
C THR A 429 -6.25 4.81 -7.70
N SER A 430 -5.42 4.04 -7.00
CA SER A 430 -5.74 3.28 -5.79
C SER A 430 -4.84 3.64 -4.63
#